data_dc73df48408d81958256bcc6a9ce74f4
#
_entry.id   dc73df48408d81958256bcc6a9ce74f4
#
_cell.length_a   1.000
_cell.length_b   1.000
_cell.length_c   1.000
_cell.angle_alpha   90.00
_cell.angle_beta   90.00
_cell.angle_gamma   90.00
#
_symmetry.space_group_name_H-M   'P 1'
#
loop_
_entity.id
_entity.type
_entity.pdbx_description
1 polymer ?
#
loop_
_entity_poly.entity_id
_entity_poly.type
_entity_poly.pdbx_seq_one_letter_code
_entity_poly.pdbx_strand_id
1 'polypeptide(L)'
;NEGNVLKFTDSELEIRPFSVMHSPVEPSFGLRFDYKGRSVVISGDTIPSDNVVKFASNADVLIHEAQSNYLVDLARDELERNENFLSKIMTDIKTYHTTPKDAARIAKKAEVKHLILNHLSPSPDGYVAKKFFSRGLNDIFEDWTIAEDGMMVSLPVGNAEINFSKFD
;
A
#
# COMPACT_ATOMS: atom_id res chain seq x y z
N ASN A 1 11.67 8.01 12.90
CA ASN A 1 12.00 7.32 14.15
C ASN A 1 11.47 5.90 14.10
N GLU A 2 12.29 4.94 14.54
CA GLU A 2 11.85 3.56 14.72
C GLU A 2 11.10 3.48 16.07
N GLY A 3 9.93 2.88 16.06
CA GLY A 3 9.19 2.58 17.29
C GLY A 3 9.82 1.37 18.02
N ASN A 4 9.36 1.12 19.22
CA ASN A 4 9.79 -0.05 19.98
C ASN A 4 9.33 -1.34 19.30
N VAL A 5 10.20 -2.33 19.20
CA VAL A 5 9.84 -3.65 18.71
C VAL A 5 8.92 -4.33 19.74
N LEU A 6 7.75 -4.74 19.29
CA LEU A 6 6.82 -5.54 20.09
C LEU A 6 7.10 -7.01 19.80
N LYS A 7 7.41 -7.78 20.85
CA LYS A 7 7.63 -9.23 20.76
C LYS A 7 6.57 -9.97 21.57
N PHE A 8 5.98 -10.95 20.94
CA PHE A 8 5.00 -11.83 21.59
C PHE A 8 5.71 -13.12 21.99
N THR A 9 5.94 -13.31 23.28
CA THR A 9 6.80 -14.34 23.87
C THR A 9 6.44 -15.78 23.47
N ASP A 10 5.17 -16.04 23.21
CA ASP A 10 4.68 -17.40 22.92
C ASP A 10 4.51 -17.68 21.42
N SER A 11 4.76 -16.71 20.54
CA SER A 11 4.43 -16.83 19.12
C SER A 11 5.58 -16.61 18.15
N GLU A 12 6.75 -16.18 18.63
CA GLU A 12 7.87 -15.73 17.79
C GLU A 12 7.50 -14.57 16.82
N LEU A 13 6.40 -13.89 17.09
CA LEU A 13 5.94 -12.74 16.30
C LEU A 13 6.65 -11.47 16.78
N GLU A 14 7.28 -10.78 15.85
CA GLU A 14 7.82 -9.44 16.07
C GLU A 14 7.04 -8.42 15.23
N ILE A 15 6.65 -7.30 15.84
CA ILE A 15 6.03 -6.17 15.15
C ILE A 15 6.88 -4.94 15.35
N ARG A 16 7.26 -4.29 14.25
CA ARG A 16 8.08 -3.06 14.25
C ARG A 16 7.29 -1.92 13.61
N PRO A 17 6.78 -0.97 14.42
CA PRO A 17 6.22 0.26 13.89
C PRO A 17 7.33 1.18 13.39
N PHE A 18 7.06 1.93 12.33
CA PHE A 18 7.96 2.95 11.80
C PHE A 18 7.17 4.17 11.32
N SER A 19 7.76 5.35 11.44
CA SER A 19 7.10 6.59 11.04
C SER A 19 7.06 6.71 9.52
N VAL A 20 5.93 7.16 9.01
CA VAL A 20 5.72 7.60 7.62
C VAL A 20 5.14 9.01 7.61
N MET A 21 4.95 9.63 6.44
CA MET A 21 4.51 11.02 6.34
C MET A 21 3.15 11.09 5.64
N HIS A 22 2.17 11.61 6.36
CA HIS A 22 0.81 11.82 5.85
C HIS A 22 0.24 13.18 6.33
N SER A 23 1.06 14.24 6.23
CA SER A 23 0.64 15.58 6.67
C SER A 23 -0.60 16.08 5.90
N PRO A 24 -1.63 16.66 6.57
CA PRO A 24 -1.59 17.16 7.95
C PRO A 24 -1.98 16.13 9.04
N VAL A 25 -2.25 14.88 8.70
CA VAL A 25 -2.63 13.84 9.67
C VAL A 25 -1.36 13.20 10.23
N GLU A 26 -0.99 13.56 11.44
CA GLU A 26 0.21 13.05 12.10
C GLU A 26 -0.08 12.70 13.58
N PRO A 27 0.58 11.68 14.13
CA PRO A 27 1.58 10.82 13.49
C PRO A 27 0.95 9.74 12.60
N SER A 28 1.63 9.37 11.49
CA SER A 28 1.29 8.22 10.66
C SER A 28 2.37 7.14 10.75
N PHE A 29 1.96 5.87 10.73
CA PHE A 29 2.86 4.73 10.94
C PHE A 29 2.63 3.63 9.91
N GLY A 30 3.74 3.06 9.44
CA GLY A 30 3.78 1.74 8.85
C GLY A 30 4.13 0.68 9.90
N LEU A 31 3.86 -0.56 9.58
CA LEU A 31 4.12 -1.71 10.45
C LEU A 31 4.84 -2.82 9.67
N ARG A 32 5.91 -3.37 10.24
CA ARG A 32 6.52 -4.61 9.77
C ARG A 32 6.22 -5.74 10.74
N PHE A 33 5.78 -6.87 10.20
CA PHE A 33 5.51 -8.11 10.90
C PHE A 33 6.53 -9.15 10.46
N ASP A 34 7.24 -9.76 11.38
CA ASP A 34 8.14 -10.89 11.15
C ASP A 34 7.66 -12.08 11.98
N TYR A 35 7.46 -13.24 11.33
CA TYR A 35 7.02 -14.47 11.97
C TYR A 35 7.63 -15.68 11.30
N LYS A 36 8.47 -16.44 12.03
CA LYS A 36 9.06 -17.72 11.57
C LYS A 36 9.65 -17.65 10.18
N GLY A 37 10.40 -16.59 9.90
CA GLY A 37 11.07 -16.37 8.62
C GLY A 37 10.17 -15.82 7.50
N ARG A 38 8.91 -15.51 7.80
CA ARG A 38 8.00 -14.81 6.88
C ARG A 38 7.85 -13.36 7.31
N SER A 39 7.63 -12.47 6.35
CA SER A 39 7.50 -11.04 6.63
C SER A 39 6.44 -10.33 5.80
N VAL A 40 5.67 -9.47 6.48
CA VAL A 40 4.67 -8.59 5.87
C VAL A 40 4.93 -7.17 6.31
N VAL A 41 4.84 -6.22 5.38
CA VAL A 41 4.91 -4.79 5.69
C VAL A 41 3.64 -4.11 5.23
N ILE A 42 3.08 -3.24 6.08
CA ILE A 42 1.93 -2.39 5.78
C ILE A 42 2.44 -0.95 5.82
N SER A 43 2.24 -0.19 4.75
CA SER A 43 2.75 1.18 4.65
C SER A 43 2.07 2.15 5.62
N GLY A 44 0.78 1.94 5.93
CA GLY A 44 -0.09 3.03 6.37
C GLY A 44 -0.28 4.06 5.26
N ASP A 45 -1.06 5.11 5.52
CA ASP A 45 -1.24 6.20 4.56
C ASP A 45 -0.01 7.10 4.57
N THR A 46 0.56 7.38 3.39
CA THR A 46 1.86 8.07 3.28
C THR A 46 2.14 8.59 1.87
N ILE A 47 2.90 9.65 1.78
CA ILE A 47 3.64 9.95 0.54
C ILE A 47 4.75 8.91 0.33
N PRO A 48 5.38 8.83 -0.88
CA PRO A 48 6.52 7.96 -1.09
C PRO A 48 7.59 8.15 -0.01
N SER A 49 7.94 7.07 0.71
CA SER A 49 8.76 7.14 1.92
C SER A 49 9.95 6.18 1.86
N ASP A 50 11.16 6.71 2.13
CA ASP A 50 12.37 5.89 2.28
C ASP A 50 12.29 4.95 3.51
N ASN A 51 11.49 5.29 4.53
CA ASN A 51 11.23 4.40 5.64
C ASN A 51 10.46 3.16 5.19
N VAL A 52 9.45 3.30 4.30
CA VAL A 52 8.77 2.12 3.73
C VAL A 52 9.77 1.24 2.98
N VAL A 53 10.64 1.82 2.14
CA VAL A 53 11.69 1.06 1.44
C VAL A 53 12.59 0.32 2.44
N LYS A 54 13.07 1.01 3.48
CA LYS A 54 13.95 0.45 4.52
C LYS A 54 13.28 -0.73 5.24
N PHE A 55 12.07 -0.52 5.74
CA PHE A 55 11.36 -1.54 6.53
C PHE A 55 10.76 -2.66 5.69
N ALA A 56 10.47 -2.42 4.40
CA ALA A 56 10.03 -3.44 3.47
C ALA A 56 11.18 -4.24 2.83
N SER A 57 12.45 -3.89 3.11
CA SER A 57 13.60 -4.57 2.50
C SER A 57 13.50 -6.08 2.66
N ASN A 58 13.53 -6.80 1.50
CA ASN A 58 13.40 -8.25 1.37
C ASN A 58 12.15 -8.86 2.04
N ALA A 59 11.07 -8.09 2.20
CA ALA A 59 9.82 -8.63 2.73
C ALA A 59 9.14 -9.58 1.73
N ASP A 60 8.38 -10.55 2.25
CA ASP A 60 7.56 -11.41 1.39
C ASP A 60 6.45 -10.61 0.73
N VAL A 61 5.75 -9.78 1.51
CA VAL A 61 4.63 -8.96 1.03
C VAL A 61 4.76 -7.54 1.54
N LEU A 62 4.62 -6.59 0.63
CA LEU A 62 4.36 -5.19 0.93
C LEU A 62 2.90 -4.87 0.60
N ILE A 63 2.12 -4.50 1.61
CA ILE A 63 0.77 -3.95 1.46
C ILE A 63 0.91 -2.43 1.51
N HIS A 64 0.65 -1.77 0.39
CA HIS A 64 0.86 -0.33 0.26
C HIS A 64 -0.42 0.36 -0.17
N GLU A 65 -0.72 1.49 0.46
CA GLU A 65 -1.79 2.38 0.02
C GLU A 65 -1.53 2.87 -1.41
N ALA A 66 -2.59 3.17 -2.14
CA ALA A 66 -2.43 3.69 -3.49
C ALA A 66 -3.53 4.65 -3.92
N GLN A 67 -3.14 5.81 -4.46
CA GLN A 67 -4.04 6.81 -5.01
C GLN A 67 -3.77 7.06 -6.50
N SER A 68 -4.78 6.90 -7.33
CA SER A 68 -4.70 7.26 -8.75
C SER A 68 -4.98 8.75 -8.95
N ASN A 69 -3.92 9.55 -9.07
CA ASN A 69 -4.06 10.99 -9.32
C ASN A 69 -4.87 11.29 -10.60
N TYR A 70 -4.80 10.42 -11.62
CA TYR A 70 -5.61 10.55 -12.84
C TYR A 70 -7.12 10.42 -12.56
N LEU A 71 -7.52 9.42 -11.78
CA LEU A 71 -8.94 9.23 -11.42
C LEU A 71 -9.41 10.31 -10.44
N VAL A 72 -8.53 10.77 -9.55
CA VAL A 72 -8.80 11.92 -8.66
C VAL A 72 -9.05 13.17 -9.47
N ASP A 73 -8.23 13.47 -10.50
CA ASP A 73 -8.42 14.63 -11.38
C ASP A 73 -9.75 14.56 -12.13
N LEU A 74 -10.12 13.39 -12.67
CA LEU A 74 -11.43 13.20 -13.31
C LEU A 74 -12.60 13.47 -12.34
N ALA A 75 -12.51 12.97 -11.11
CA ALA A 75 -13.53 13.20 -10.08
C ALA A 75 -13.59 14.67 -9.68
N ARG A 76 -12.44 15.33 -9.49
CA ARG A 76 -12.35 16.76 -9.20
C ARG A 76 -13.01 17.59 -10.29
N ASP A 77 -12.68 17.36 -11.56
CA ASP A 77 -13.19 18.13 -12.69
C ASP A 77 -14.72 18.03 -12.80
N GLU A 78 -15.29 16.87 -12.47
CA GLU A 78 -16.75 16.68 -12.42
C GLU A 78 -17.37 17.43 -11.23
N LEU A 79 -16.73 17.38 -10.06
CA LEU A 79 -17.16 18.12 -8.86
C LEU A 79 -17.10 19.64 -9.08
N GLU A 80 -16.06 20.14 -9.76
CA GLU A 80 -15.92 21.56 -10.09
C GLU A 80 -17.02 22.05 -11.02
N ARG A 81 -17.39 21.25 -12.07
CA ARG A 81 -18.52 21.57 -12.97
C ARG A 81 -19.85 21.72 -12.23
N ASN A 82 -19.99 21.00 -11.12
CA ASN A 82 -21.19 21.03 -10.27
C ASN A 82 -21.04 21.98 -9.06
N GLU A 83 -20.03 22.85 -9.03
CA GLU A 83 -19.73 23.79 -7.95
C GLU A 83 -19.68 23.16 -6.56
N ASN A 84 -19.19 21.90 -6.49
CA ASN A 84 -19.15 21.11 -5.27
C ASN A 84 -17.85 21.40 -4.49
N PHE A 85 -17.98 21.74 -3.20
CA PHE A 85 -16.83 22.06 -2.34
C PHE A 85 -15.82 20.91 -2.18
N LEU A 86 -16.23 19.65 -2.45
CA LEU A 86 -15.35 18.48 -2.40
C LEU A 86 -14.25 18.51 -3.46
N SER A 87 -14.37 19.33 -4.51
CA SER A 87 -13.32 19.49 -5.53
C SER A 87 -12.00 19.94 -4.92
N LYS A 88 -12.05 20.81 -3.89
CA LYS A 88 -10.86 21.23 -3.15
C LYS A 88 -10.20 20.07 -2.43
N ILE A 89 -10.99 19.21 -1.77
CA ILE A 89 -10.48 18.01 -1.10
C ILE A 89 -9.77 17.10 -2.10
N MET A 90 -10.34 16.90 -3.30
CA MET A 90 -9.72 16.11 -4.37
C MET A 90 -8.37 16.68 -4.84
N THR A 91 -8.15 17.98 -4.70
CA THR A 91 -6.85 18.59 -4.98
C THR A 91 -5.86 18.30 -3.86
N ASP A 92 -6.27 18.47 -2.62
CA ASP A 92 -5.41 18.36 -1.44
C ASP A 92 -4.92 16.92 -1.21
N ILE A 93 -5.77 15.91 -1.41
CA ILE A 93 -5.41 14.49 -1.17
C ILE A 93 -4.23 14.01 -2.03
N LYS A 94 -3.95 14.66 -3.17
CA LYS A 94 -2.82 14.32 -4.03
C LYS A 94 -1.46 14.64 -3.41
N THR A 95 -1.43 15.38 -2.33
CA THR A 95 -0.19 15.84 -1.68
C THR A 95 0.28 14.94 -0.54
N TYR A 96 -0.56 13.98 -0.11
CA TYR A 96 -0.24 13.14 1.05
C TYR A 96 -0.51 11.64 0.86
N HIS A 97 -0.71 11.21 -0.39
CA HIS A 97 -0.83 9.79 -0.77
C HIS A 97 0.19 9.38 -1.82
N THR A 98 0.38 8.08 -1.97
CA THR A 98 1.33 7.47 -2.90
C THR A 98 0.63 7.02 -4.18
N THR A 99 1.23 7.29 -5.35
CA THR A 99 0.67 6.76 -6.61
C THR A 99 0.96 5.27 -6.76
N PRO A 100 0.13 4.49 -7.52
CA PRO A 100 0.40 3.08 -7.78
C PRO A 100 1.81 2.85 -8.36
N LYS A 101 2.28 3.73 -9.24
CA LYS A 101 3.63 3.65 -9.83
C LYS A 101 4.72 3.89 -8.79
N ASP A 102 4.51 4.80 -7.85
CA ASP A 102 5.49 5.06 -6.79
C ASP A 102 5.51 3.91 -5.78
N ALA A 103 4.36 3.31 -5.45
CA ALA A 103 4.29 2.09 -4.66
C ALA A 103 5.06 0.93 -5.35
N ALA A 104 4.93 0.77 -6.68
CA ALA A 104 5.70 -0.20 -7.44
C ALA A 104 7.22 0.09 -7.43
N ARG A 105 7.63 1.36 -7.49
CA ARG A 105 9.05 1.75 -7.35
C ARG A 105 9.60 1.44 -5.96
N ILE A 106 8.79 1.69 -4.93
CA ILE A 106 9.12 1.33 -3.54
C ILE A 106 9.29 -0.19 -3.41
N ALA A 107 8.33 -0.97 -3.92
CA ALA A 107 8.39 -2.43 -3.91
C ALA A 107 9.66 -2.97 -4.59
N LYS A 108 9.97 -2.44 -5.78
CA LYS A 108 11.19 -2.78 -6.52
C LYS A 108 12.47 -2.42 -5.76
N LYS A 109 12.54 -1.21 -5.20
CA LYS A 109 13.70 -0.72 -4.44
C LYS A 109 13.91 -1.51 -3.15
N ALA A 110 12.83 -1.97 -2.53
CA ALA A 110 12.84 -2.78 -1.32
C ALA A 110 13.05 -4.28 -1.59
N GLU A 111 13.06 -4.71 -2.87
CA GLU A 111 13.21 -6.12 -3.25
C GLU A 111 12.16 -7.02 -2.60
N VAL A 112 10.90 -6.55 -2.50
CA VAL A 112 9.81 -7.37 -1.97
C VAL A 112 9.43 -8.45 -2.98
N LYS A 113 8.88 -9.58 -2.50
CA LYS A 113 8.45 -10.65 -3.39
C LYS A 113 7.09 -10.36 -4.03
N HIS A 114 6.20 -9.65 -3.32
CA HIS A 114 4.88 -9.29 -3.83
C HIS A 114 4.38 -7.97 -3.29
N LEU A 115 3.78 -7.14 -4.15
CA LEU A 115 3.13 -5.89 -3.79
C LEU A 115 1.61 -6.06 -3.81
N ILE A 116 0.94 -5.66 -2.73
CA ILE A 116 -0.52 -5.58 -2.67
C ILE A 116 -0.91 -4.11 -2.52
N LEU A 117 -1.68 -3.59 -3.47
CA LEU A 117 -2.23 -2.24 -3.38
C LEU A 117 -3.54 -2.28 -2.60
N ASN A 118 -3.62 -1.54 -1.51
CA ASN A 118 -4.81 -1.38 -0.67
C ASN A 118 -5.18 0.10 -0.49
N HIS A 119 -6.17 0.41 0.33
CA HIS A 119 -6.63 1.79 0.58
C HIS A 119 -6.72 2.60 -0.73
N LEU A 120 -7.44 2.03 -1.71
CA LEU A 120 -7.45 2.54 -3.09
C LEU A 120 -8.27 3.82 -3.20
N SER A 121 -7.66 4.89 -3.67
CA SER A 121 -8.33 6.19 -3.81
C SER A 121 -8.21 6.75 -5.24
N PRO A 122 -9.35 7.05 -5.92
CA PRO A 122 -10.67 6.48 -5.64
C PRO A 122 -10.69 4.97 -5.92
N SER A 123 -11.63 4.23 -5.30
CA SER A 123 -11.79 2.79 -5.55
C SER A 123 -12.03 2.51 -7.03
N PRO A 124 -11.22 1.66 -7.68
CA PRO A 124 -11.38 1.36 -9.10
C PRO A 124 -12.41 0.25 -9.31
N ASP A 125 -13.68 0.62 -9.48
CA ASP A 125 -14.74 -0.33 -9.71
C ASP A 125 -14.75 -0.85 -11.15
N GLY A 126 -14.74 -2.18 -11.28
CA GLY A 126 -14.78 -2.87 -12.57
C GLY A 126 -13.43 -2.91 -13.31
N TYR A 127 -13.40 -3.73 -14.36
CA TYR A 127 -12.17 -4.05 -15.09
C TYR A 127 -11.46 -2.82 -15.70
N VAL A 128 -12.24 -1.92 -16.30
CA VAL A 128 -11.69 -0.74 -16.99
C VAL A 128 -11.02 0.21 -15.99
N ALA A 129 -11.69 0.51 -14.87
CA ALA A 129 -11.13 1.38 -13.83
C ALA A 129 -9.87 0.77 -13.22
N LYS A 130 -9.86 -0.54 -12.93
CA LYS A 130 -8.67 -1.26 -12.45
C LYS A 130 -7.50 -1.16 -13.44
N LYS A 131 -7.76 -1.28 -14.75
CA LYS A 131 -6.75 -1.15 -15.80
C LYS A 131 -6.15 0.28 -15.87
N PHE A 132 -6.97 1.31 -15.68
CA PHE A 132 -6.45 2.69 -15.60
C PHE A 132 -5.68 2.93 -14.32
N PHE A 133 -6.18 2.43 -13.19
CA PHE A 133 -5.53 2.54 -11.88
C PHE A 133 -4.12 1.93 -11.87
N SER A 134 -3.98 0.74 -12.47
CA SER A 134 -2.72 -0.01 -12.49
C SER A 134 -1.85 0.23 -13.74
N ARG A 135 -2.18 1.24 -14.56
CA ARG A 135 -1.49 1.48 -15.82
C ARG A 135 0.00 1.71 -15.64
N GLY A 136 0.81 0.85 -16.29
CA GLY A 136 2.27 0.93 -16.30
C GLY A 136 2.95 0.39 -15.04
N LEU A 137 2.23 -0.37 -14.19
CA LEU A 137 2.85 -1.05 -13.06
C LEU A 137 3.77 -2.16 -13.52
N ASN A 138 3.35 -3.01 -14.48
CA ASN A 138 4.14 -4.12 -15.00
C ASN A 138 5.49 -3.68 -15.59
N ASP A 139 5.58 -2.44 -16.08
CA ASP A 139 6.85 -1.89 -16.58
C ASP A 139 7.85 -1.62 -15.44
N ILE A 140 7.39 -1.58 -14.19
CA ILE A 140 8.17 -1.24 -13.00
C ILE A 140 8.38 -2.46 -12.12
N PHE A 141 7.30 -3.17 -11.78
CA PHE A 141 7.27 -4.31 -10.89
C PHE A 141 6.14 -5.26 -11.33
N GLU A 142 6.43 -6.55 -11.53
CA GLU A 142 5.48 -7.50 -12.14
C GLU A 142 4.61 -8.23 -11.11
N ASP A 143 5.17 -8.51 -9.92
CA ASP A 143 4.52 -9.31 -8.88
C ASP A 143 3.63 -8.44 -7.98
N TRP A 144 2.48 -8.02 -8.48
CA TRP A 144 1.54 -7.17 -7.75
C TRP A 144 0.08 -7.61 -7.88
N THR A 145 -0.74 -7.18 -6.92
CA THR A 145 -2.18 -7.43 -6.88
C THR A 145 -2.92 -6.19 -6.34
N ILE A 146 -4.11 -5.92 -6.86
CA ILE A 146 -5.05 -4.98 -6.23
C ILE A 146 -5.83 -5.74 -5.16
N ALA A 147 -5.85 -5.24 -3.94
CA ALA A 147 -6.66 -5.81 -2.86
C ALA A 147 -8.15 -5.72 -3.17
N GLU A 148 -8.89 -6.73 -2.78
CA GLU A 148 -10.35 -6.77 -2.80
C GLU A 148 -10.87 -7.17 -1.42
N ASP A 149 -12.06 -6.73 -1.08
CA ASP A 149 -12.71 -7.12 0.18
C ASP A 149 -12.89 -8.65 0.25
N GLY A 150 -12.53 -9.23 1.39
CA GLY A 150 -12.52 -10.67 1.56
C GLY A 150 -11.29 -11.40 0.98
N MET A 151 -10.33 -10.68 0.39
CA MET A 151 -9.05 -11.30 -0.01
C MET A 151 -8.28 -11.77 1.21
N MET A 152 -7.83 -13.00 1.17
CA MET A 152 -6.96 -13.60 2.17
C MET A 152 -5.61 -13.95 1.55
N VAL A 153 -4.52 -13.56 2.22
CA VAL A 153 -3.15 -13.86 1.82
C VAL A 153 -2.52 -14.75 2.88
N SER A 154 -2.04 -15.92 2.49
CA SER A 154 -1.40 -16.88 3.37
C SER A 154 0.06 -17.06 3.00
N LEU A 155 0.92 -17.01 4.02
CA LEU A 155 2.36 -17.17 3.92
C LEU A 155 2.80 -18.40 4.73
N PRO A 156 2.72 -19.63 4.19
CA PRO A 156 3.07 -20.83 4.93
C PRO A 156 4.50 -20.78 5.46
N VAL A 157 4.69 -21.21 6.70
CA VAL A 157 6.00 -21.33 7.32
C VAL A 157 6.77 -22.49 6.68
N GLY A 158 8.06 -22.30 6.44
CA GLY A 158 8.95 -23.34 5.90
C GLY A 158 9.02 -23.43 4.38
N ASN A 159 8.26 -22.60 3.66
CA ASN A 159 8.43 -22.42 2.21
C ASN A 159 8.30 -20.95 1.80
N ALA A 160 8.48 -20.64 0.50
CA ALA A 160 8.45 -19.27 -0.01
C ALA A 160 7.12 -18.90 -0.67
N GLU A 161 6.09 -19.74 -0.58
CA GLU A 161 4.80 -19.54 -1.23
C GLU A 161 4.05 -18.34 -0.67
N ILE A 162 3.31 -17.67 -1.54
CA ILE A 162 2.34 -16.63 -1.23
C ILE A 162 1.02 -17.08 -1.86
N ASN A 163 0.07 -17.48 -1.04
CA ASN A 163 -1.19 -18.06 -1.50
C ASN A 163 -2.32 -17.05 -1.34
N PHE A 164 -3.08 -16.85 -2.40
CA PHE A 164 -4.25 -15.98 -2.41
C PHE A 164 -5.53 -16.82 -2.41
N SER A 165 -6.48 -16.43 -1.59
CA SER A 165 -7.82 -17.01 -1.54
C SER A 165 -8.85 -15.93 -1.22
N LYS A 166 -10.13 -16.29 -1.27
CA LYS A 166 -11.21 -15.39 -0.90
C LYS A 166 -11.91 -15.98 0.32
N PHE A 167 -12.25 -15.12 1.26
CA PHE A 167 -13.07 -15.49 2.39
C PHE A 167 -14.53 -15.63 1.90
N ASP A 168 -15.14 -16.80 2.11
CA ASP A 168 -16.54 -17.08 1.76
C ASP A 168 -17.51 -16.53 2.80
#